data_24b976ef886086b384d1c4d8e716a316
#
_entry.id   24b976ef886086b384d1c4d8e716a316
#
_cell.length_a   1.000
_cell.length_b   1.000
_cell.length_c   1.000
_cell.angle_alpha   90.00
_cell.angle_beta   90.00
_cell.angle_gamma   90.00
#
_symmetry.space_group_name_H-M   'P 1'
#
loop_
_entity.id
_entity.type
_entity.pdbx_description
1 polymer ?
#
loop_
_entity_poly.entity_id
_entity_poly.type
_entity_poly.pdbx_seq_one_letter_code
_entity_poly.pdbx_strand_id
1 'polypeptide(L)'
;YDVVLADSAWSQSSFAKVQNGCMDDVLYPSESLNTRILDAAHCLQIPLKTARIHSSDVFYTEDNVDGYKEIIKKHQCECVEMESFALFHNAKLLGKNAACLLTISDSFVTHEELSSLARQESFENMMKIALEAC
;
A
#
# COMPACT_ATOMS: atom_id res chain seq x y z
N TYR A 1 13.98 1.81 6.72
CA TYR A 1 12.54 2.04 6.76
C TYR A 1 12.10 2.74 5.49
N ASP A 2 11.86 1.93 4.46
CA ASP A 2 11.54 2.41 3.13
C ASP A 2 10.16 3.06 3.09
N VAL A 3 10.05 4.13 2.30
CA VAL A 3 8.77 4.70 1.91
C VAL A 3 8.34 4.05 0.60
N VAL A 4 7.10 3.59 0.55
CA VAL A 4 6.54 2.87 -0.59
C VAL A 4 5.29 3.58 -1.09
N LEU A 5 5.19 3.76 -2.41
CA LEU A 5 4.01 4.22 -3.11
C LEU A 5 3.33 3.03 -3.79
N ALA A 6 2.05 2.82 -3.51
CA ALA A 6 1.30 1.76 -4.17
C ALA A 6 1.15 2.06 -5.67
N ASP A 7 1.61 1.14 -6.52
CA ASP A 7 1.26 1.15 -7.95
C ASP A 7 -0.01 0.37 -8.24
N SER A 8 -0.37 -0.55 -7.36
CA SER A 8 -1.58 -1.36 -7.40
C SER A 8 -1.84 -2.00 -6.04
N ALA A 9 -3.07 -2.39 -5.81
CA ALA A 9 -3.47 -3.17 -4.63
C ALA A 9 -4.15 -4.46 -5.07
N TRP A 10 -3.61 -5.58 -4.65
CA TRP A 10 -4.25 -6.89 -4.80
C TRP A 10 -4.93 -7.28 -3.49
N SER A 11 -6.11 -7.90 -3.57
CA SER A 11 -6.87 -8.34 -2.40
C SER A 11 -7.70 -9.58 -2.70
N GLN A 12 -7.87 -10.41 -1.69
CA GLN A 12 -8.86 -11.49 -1.66
C GLN A 12 -10.20 -11.03 -1.06
N SER A 13 -10.30 -9.75 -0.68
CA SER A 13 -11.49 -9.20 -0.06
C SER A 13 -12.72 -9.29 -0.97
N SER A 14 -13.85 -9.59 -0.38
CA SER A 14 -15.14 -9.51 -1.05
C SER A 14 -15.75 -8.10 -1.06
N PHE A 15 -15.07 -7.11 -0.52
CA PHE A 15 -15.60 -5.76 -0.34
C PHE A 15 -16.17 -5.15 -1.62
N ALA A 16 -15.39 -5.11 -2.69
CA ALA A 16 -15.82 -4.54 -3.97
C ALA A 16 -16.95 -5.33 -4.62
N LYS A 17 -16.92 -6.65 -4.51
CA LYS A 17 -17.99 -7.54 -5.01
C LYS A 17 -19.31 -7.30 -4.28
N VAL A 18 -19.27 -7.23 -2.96
CA VAL A 18 -20.46 -7.01 -2.13
C VAL A 18 -21.03 -5.62 -2.34
N GLN A 19 -20.18 -4.60 -2.44
CA GLN A 19 -20.60 -3.22 -2.57
C GLN A 19 -21.29 -2.93 -3.92
N ASN A 20 -20.75 -3.40 -5.04
CA ASN A 20 -21.30 -3.08 -6.37
C ASN A 20 -21.08 -4.16 -7.44
N GLY A 21 -20.74 -5.39 -7.07
CA GLY A 21 -20.53 -6.48 -8.00
C GLY A 21 -19.19 -6.47 -8.74
N CYS A 22 -18.23 -5.62 -8.34
CA CYS A 22 -16.91 -5.58 -8.94
C CYS A 22 -16.13 -6.87 -8.61
N MET A 23 -15.68 -7.58 -9.67
CA MET A 23 -14.98 -8.85 -9.55
C MET A 23 -13.46 -8.72 -9.67
N ASP A 24 -12.94 -7.50 -9.84
CA ASP A 24 -11.52 -7.25 -9.94
C ASP A 24 -10.84 -7.54 -8.59
N ASP A 25 -9.73 -8.25 -8.64
CA ASP A 25 -8.88 -8.54 -7.48
C ASP A 25 -7.64 -7.63 -7.40
N VAL A 26 -7.40 -6.82 -8.44
CA VAL A 26 -6.37 -5.78 -8.49
C VAL A 26 -7.02 -4.45 -8.82
N LEU A 27 -6.76 -3.44 -7.99
CA LEU A 27 -7.21 -2.06 -8.19
C LEU A 27 -6.02 -1.11 -8.20
N TYR A 28 -6.22 0.06 -8.80
CA TYR A 28 -5.14 1.01 -9.10
C TYR A 28 -5.40 2.37 -8.47
N PRO A 29 -4.32 3.04 -8.00
CA PRO A 29 -4.38 4.44 -7.59
C PRO A 29 -4.62 5.37 -8.78
N SER A 30 -4.83 6.65 -8.50
CA SER A 30 -4.82 7.71 -9.51
C SER A 30 -3.41 7.86 -10.10
N GLU A 31 -3.28 7.70 -11.41
CA GLU A 31 -2.02 7.89 -12.11
C GLU A 31 -1.48 9.31 -11.98
N SER A 32 -2.34 10.33 -12.13
CA SER A 32 -1.94 11.72 -12.00
C SER A 32 -1.47 12.08 -10.59
N LEU A 33 -2.13 11.55 -9.56
CA LEU A 33 -1.72 11.76 -8.17
C LEU A 33 -0.41 11.04 -7.87
N ASN A 34 -0.23 9.81 -8.34
CA ASN A 34 1.02 9.08 -8.19
C ASN A 34 2.20 9.80 -8.87
N THR A 35 2.00 10.37 -10.05
CA THR A 35 3.03 11.17 -10.71
C THR A 35 3.45 12.36 -9.86
N ARG A 36 2.50 13.10 -9.28
CA ARG A 36 2.80 14.22 -8.36
C ARG A 36 3.57 13.79 -7.14
N ILE A 37 3.23 12.63 -6.56
CA ILE A 37 3.92 12.07 -5.40
C ILE A 37 5.36 11.69 -5.74
N LEU A 38 5.58 11.06 -6.90
CA LEU A 38 6.92 10.72 -7.39
C LEU A 38 7.77 11.97 -7.63
N ASP A 39 7.20 13.00 -8.25
CA ASP A 39 7.88 14.28 -8.48
C ASP A 39 8.24 14.97 -7.16
N ALA A 40 7.34 14.95 -6.18
CA ALA A 40 7.59 15.51 -4.85
C ALA A 40 8.74 14.79 -4.13
N ALA A 41 8.75 13.46 -4.16
CA ALA A 41 9.84 12.67 -3.58
C ALA A 41 11.19 12.98 -4.25
N HIS A 42 11.19 13.11 -5.58
CA HIS A 42 12.38 13.47 -6.35
C HIS A 42 12.89 14.87 -5.97
N CYS A 43 12.00 15.87 -5.91
CA CYS A 43 12.37 17.24 -5.50
C CYS A 43 12.95 17.31 -4.09
N LEU A 44 12.39 16.52 -3.17
CA LEU A 44 12.86 16.43 -1.79
C LEU A 44 14.10 15.54 -1.61
N GLN A 45 14.51 14.83 -2.66
CA GLN A 45 15.60 13.85 -2.62
C GLN A 45 15.36 12.74 -1.58
N ILE A 46 14.10 12.36 -1.39
CA ILE A 46 13.70 11.25 -0.51
C ILE A 46 13.48 10.00 -1.37
N PRO A 47 14.18 8.90 -1.09
CA PRO A 47 13.98 7.64 -1.81
C PRO A 47 12.54 7.15 -1.67
N LEU A 48 11.91 6.82 -2.80
CA LEU A 48 10.55 6.30 -2.86
C LEU A 48 10.51 5.10 -3.78
N LYS A 49 10.05 3.96 -3.26
CA LYS A 49 9.80 2.75 -4.04
C LYS A 49 8.35 2.71 -4.51
N THR A 50 8.10 2.10 -5.65
CA THR A 50 6.75 1.72 -6.08
C THR A 50 6.60 0.21 -5.97
N ALA A 51 5.44 -0.24 -5.51
CA ALA A 51 5.18 -1.66 -5.31
C ALA A 51 3.70 -1.98 -5.37
N ARG A 52 3.40 -3.25 -5.70
CA ARG A 52 2.06 -3.81 -5.49
C ARG A 52 1.88 -4.16 -4.02
N ILE A 53 0.75 -3.72 -3.48
CA ILE A 53 0.37 -3.93 -2.09
C ILE A 53 -0.59 -5.11 -1.98
N HIS A 54 -0.39 -5.98 -1.00
CA HIS A 54 -1.42 -6.91 -0.56
C HIS A 54 -2.30 -6.19 0.46
N SER A 55 -3.52 -5.85 0.07
CA SER A 55 -4.53 -5.28 0.97
C SER A 55 -5.35 -6.41 1.56
N SER A 56 -5.09 -6.75 2.81
CA SER A 56 -5.62 -7.95 3.47
C SER A 56 -6.74 -7.63 4.45
N ASP A 57 -7.79 -8.45 4.46
CA ASP A 57 -8.83 -8.38 5.50
C ASP A 57 -8.36 -8.99 6.83
N VAL A 58 -7.28 -9.77 6.81
CA VAL A 58 -6.73 -10.47 7.96
C VAL A 58 -5.24 -10.21 8.06
N PHE A 59 -4.77 -9.80 9.23
CA PHE A 59 -3.34 -9.52 9.44
C PHE A 59 -2.53 -10.80 9.67
N TYR A 60 -3.01 -11.68 10.54
CA TYR A 60 -2.37 -12.97 10.81
C TYR A 60 -3.25 -14.11 10.32
N THR A 61 -2.67 -15.03 9.54
CA THR A 61 -3.33 -16.24 9.06
C THR A 61 -2.89 -17.46 9.86
N GLU A 62 -3.75 -18.49 9.87
CA GLU A 62 -3.40 -19.78 10.43
C GLU A 62 -2.27 -20.45 9.61
N ASP A 63 -1.46 -21.29 10.23
CA ASP A 63 -0.29 -21.93 9.62
C ASP A 63 -0.61 -22.80 8.38
N ASN A 64 -1.86 -23.23 8.24
CA ASN A 64 -2.32 -24.08 7.15
C ASN A 64 -2.90 -23.30 5.94
N VAL A 65 -2.87 -21.97 5.98
CA VAL A 65 -3.33 -21.11 4.89
C VAL A 65 -2.13 -20.58 4.11
N ASP A 66 -2.32 -20.27 2.82
CA ASP A 66 -1.30 -19.66 1.98
C ASP A 66 -0.68 -18.44 2.69
N GLY A 67 0.58 -18.56 3.05
CA GLY A 67 1.32 -17.51 3.72
C GLY A 67 1.82 -16.42 2.78
N TYR A 68 2.45 -15.39 3.34
CA TYR A 68 2.99 -14.26 2.58
C TYR A 68 3.92 -14.66 1.43
N LYS A 69 4.68 -15.74 1.58
CA LYS A 69 5.60 -16.25 0.52
C LYS A 69 4.86 -16.67 -0.74
N GLU A 70 3.71 -17.33 -0.59
CA GLU A 70 2.87 -17.73 -1.71
C GLU A 70 2.22 -16.51 -2.39
N ILE A 71 1.80 -15.53 -1.61
CA ILE A 71 1.23 -14.27 -2.10
C ILE A 71 2.27 -13.48 -2.89
N ILE A 72 3.51 -13.36 -2.39
CA ILE A 72 4.61 -12.74 -3.11
C ILE A 72 4.84 -13.43 -4.45
N LYS A 73 4.92 -14.76 -4.45
CA LYS A 73 5.21 -15.56 -5.64
C LYS A 73 4.10 -15.47 -6.69
N LYS A 74 2.83 -15.58 -6.28
CA LYS A 74 1.68 -15.62 -7.18
C LYS A 74 1.23 -14.24 -7.66
N HIS A 75 1.26 -13.24 -6.77
CA HIS A 75 0.66 -11.92 -7.01
C HIS A 75 1.67 -10.78 -7.03
N GLN A 76 2.96 -11.06 -6.77
CA GLN A 76 4.05 -10.09 -6.81
C GLN A 76 3.86 -8.91 -5.85
N CYS A 77 3.18 -9.14 -4.72
CA CYS A 77 3.03 -8.15 -3.66
C CYS A 77 4.31 -8.05 -2.83
N GLU A 78 4.76 -6.84 -2.54
CA GLU A 78 5.99 -6.60 -1.80
C GLU A 78 5.76 -6.16 -0.36
N CYS A 79 4.59 -5.65 -0.04
CA CYS A 79 4.19 -5.29 1.32
C CYS A 79 2.69 -5.53 1.54
N VAL A 80 2.27 -5.47 2.80
CA VAL A 80 0.91 -5.73 3.25
C VAL A 80 0.39 -4.59 4.11
N GLU A 81 -0.86 -4.24 3.90
CA GLU A 81 -1.69 -3.36 4.72
C GLU A 81 -3.16 -3.79 4.60
N MET A 82 -4.11 -3.00 5.04
CA MET A 82 -5.50 -3.47 5.20
C MET A 82 -6.55 -2.55 4.58
N GLU A 83 -6.20 -1.46 3.91
CA GLU A 83 -7.14 -0.41 3.50
C GLU A 83 -7.08 -0.03 2.02
N SER A 84 -5.94 -0.16 1.36
CA SER A 84 -5.71 0.45 0.04
C SER A 84 -6.65 -0.06 -1.05
N PHE A 85 -7.00 -1.33 -1.04
CA PHE A 85 -7.93 -1.89 -2.01
C PHE A 85 -9.31 -1.24 -1.93
N ALA A 86 -9.86 -1.12 -0.72
CA ALA A 86 -11.15 -0.47 -0.48
C ALA A 86 -11.09 1.03 -0.80
N LEU A 87 -9.99 1.70 -0.47
CA LEU A 87 -9.75 3.10 -0.79
C LEU A 87 -9.80 3.33 -2.31
N PHE A 88 -9.07 2.54 -3.09
CA PHE A 88 -9.03 2.67 -4.55
C PHE A 88 -10.38 2.36 -5.19
N HIS A 89 -11.09 1.36 -4.67
CA HIS A 89 -12.43 1.03 -5.13
C HIS A 89 -13.41 2.18 -4.91
N ASN A 90 -13.47 2.72 -3.70
CA ASN A 90 -14.34 3.84 -3.35
C ASN A 90 -14.02 5.10 -4.17
N ALA A 91 -12.74 5.42 -4.33
CA ALA A 91 -12.31 6.55 -5.14
C ALA A 91 -12.78 6.42 -6.59
N LYS A 92 -12.61 5.22 -7.19
CA LYS A 92 -13.09 4.93 -8.54
C LYS A 92 -14.60 5.15 -8.69
N LEU A 93 -15.40 4.63 -7.75
CA LEU A 93 -16.86 4.79 -7.76
C LEU A 93 -17.29 6.25 -7.65
N LEU A 94 -16.58 7.04 -6.86
CA LEU A 94 -16.88 8.44 -6.60
C LEU A 94 -16.26 9.40 -7.62
N GLY A 95 -15.50 8.90 -8.59
CA GLY A 95 -14.77 9.73 -9.55
C GLY A 95 -13.72 10.62 -8.89
N LYS A 96 -13.08 10.13 -7.82
CA LYS A 96 -12.05 10.83 -7.04
C LYS A 96 -10.68 10.20 -7.23
N ASN A 97 -9.64 10.98 -6.93
CA ASN A 97 -8.26 10.52 -6.96
C ASN A 97 -7.86 9.99 -5.58
N ALA A 98 -7.19 8.85 -5.57
CA ALA A 98 -6.61 8.28 -4.36
C ALA A 98 -5.21 7.73 -4.65
N ALA A 99 -4.38 7.77 -3.64
CA ALA A 99 -3.06 7.16 -3.63
C ALA A 99 -2.78 6.56 -2.24
N CYS A 100 -1.80 5.70 -2.15
CA CYS A 100 -1.40 5.09 -0.88
C CYS A 100 0.11 5.16 -0.73
N LEU A 101 0.55 5.92 0.28
CA LEU A 101 1.95 6.00 0.73
C LEU A 101 2.08 5.23 2.03
N LEU A 102 3.11 4.40 2.13
CA LEU A 102 3.39 3.57 3.29
C LEU A 102 4.83 3.76 3.74
N THR A 103 5.05 3.68 5.04
CA THR A 103 6.39 3.47 5.62
C THR A 103 6.46 2.04 6.13
N ILE A 104 7.47 1.29 5.71
CA ILE A 104 7.67 -0.08 6.20
C ILE A 104 8.10 -0.03 7.66
N SER A 105 7.28 -0.60 8.54
CA SER A 105 7.53 -0.64 9.98
C SER A 105 8.12 -1.97 10.46
N ASP A 106 7.77 -3.05 9.77
CA ASP A 106 8.13 -4.41 10.14
C ASP A 106 8.50 -5.20 8.91
N SER A 107 9.36 -6.20 9.04
CA SER A 107 9.74 -7.07 7.92
C SER A 107 9.62 -8.54 8.31
N PHE A 108 8.84 -9.30 7.55
CA PHE A 108 8.74 -10.75 7.72
C PHE A 108 10.01 -11.49 7.28
N VAL A 109 10.84 -10.85 6.45
CA VAL A 109 12.06 -11.44 5.91
C VAL A 109 13.23 -11.27 6.87
N THR A 110 13.43 -10.05 7.37
CA THR A 110 14.54 -9.73 8.29
C THR A 110 14.16 -9.86 9.76
N HIS A 111 12.85 -10.02 10.06
CA HIS A 111 12.30 -10.02 11.42
C HIS A 111 12.62 -8.75 12.22
N GLU A 112 12.85 -7.63 11.51
CA GLU A 112 13.03 -6.31 12.11
C GLU A 112 11.68 -5.70 12.40
N GLU A 113 11.55 -5.12 13.60
CA GLU A 113 10.39 -4.37 14.04
C GLU A 113 10.80 -3.00 14.56
N LEU A 114 10.04 -1.97 14.20
CA LEU A 114 10.20 -0.64 14.78
C LEU A 114 9.57 -0.58 16.17
N SER A 115 10.30 0.04 17.12
CA SER A 115 9.68 0.47 18.39
C SER A 115 8.60 1.53 18.12
N SER A 116 7.69 1.72 19.06
CA SER A 116 6.61 2.73 18.92
C SER A 116 7.17 4.14 18.66
N LEU A 117 8.28 4.51 19.33
CA LEU A 117 8.95 5.78 19.13
C LEU A 117 9.58 5.87 17.73
N ALA A 118 10.29 4.83 17.32
CA ALA A 118 10.90 4.78 15.98
C ALA A 118 9.87 4.80 14.86
N ARG A 119 8.70 4.19 15.03
CA ARG A 119 7.56 4.30 14.09
C ARG A 119 7.11 5.75 13.94
N GLN A 120 6.93 6.44 15.06
CA GLN A 120 6.51 7.85 15.06
C GLN A 120 7.52 8.74 14.33
N GLU A 121 8.81 8.56 14.56
CA GLU A 121 9.88 9.36 13.95
C GLU A 121 10.11 9.01 12.47
N SER A 122 9.98 7.74 12.09
CA SER A 122 10.27 7.29 10.72
C SER A 122 9.21 7.71 9.69
N PHE A 123 8.04 8.16 10.12
CA PHE A 123 6.97 8.61 9.21
C PHE A 123 7.20 10.02 8.64
N GLU A 124 8.19 10.73 9.15
CA GLU A 124 8.46 12.12 8.72
C GLU A 124 8.69 12.25 7.21
N ASN A 125 9.48 11.36 6.63
CA ASN A 125 9.76 11.38 5.19
C ASN A 125 8.50 11.15 4.35
N MET A 126 7.66 10.21 4.74
CA MET A 126 6.37 9.96 4.09
C MET A 126 5.46 11.19 4.16
N MET A 127 5.37 11.83 5.33
CA MET A 127 4.56 13.04 5.52
C MET A 127 5.09 14.22 4.69
N LYS A 128 6.40 14.42 4.61
CA LYS A 128 7.01 15.46 3.77
C LYS A 128 6.65 15.26 2.29
N ILE A 129 6.74 14.03 1.78
CA ILE A 129 6.38 13.72 0.39
C ILE A 129 4.89 14.03 0.16
N ALA A 130 4.01 13.58 1.06
CA ALA A 130 2.57 13.79 0.93
C ALA A 130 2.21 15.27 0.92
N LEU A 131 2.79 16.07 1.80
CA LEU A 131 2.55 17.51 1.88
C LEU A 131 3.06 18.26 0.65
N GLU A 132 4.23 17.89 0.12
CA GLU A 132 4.79 18.50 -1.09
C GLU A 132 3.96 18.16 -2.33
N ALA A 133 3.35 16.99 -2.39
CA ALA A 133 2.52 16.55 -3.51
C ALA A 133 1.12 17.19 -3.56
N CYS A 134 0.67 17.76 -2.45
CA CYS A 134 -0.63 18.44 -2.36
C CYS A 134 -0.65 19.88 -2.94
#